data_b1faf2ed18bc1794b390a1d2b9726284
#
_entry.id   b1faf2ed18bc1794b390a1d2b9726284
#
_cell.length_a   1.000
_cell.length_b   1.000
_cell.length_c   1.000
_cell.angle_alpha   90.00
_cell.angle_beta   90.00
_cell.angle_gamma   90.00
#
_symmetry.space_group_name_H-M   'P 1'
#
loop_
_entity.id
_entity.type
_entity.pdbx_description
1 polymer ?
#
loop_
_entity_poly.entity_id
_entity_poly.type
_entity_poly.pdbx_seq_one_letter_code
_entity_poly.pdbx_strand_id
1 'polypeptide(L)'
;VSVLLIEAGGRDNYPWIHIPVGYLYCIGNPRTDWCYSTEADPGLHGRSLKYPRGRVLGGSSSINGMIYMRGQAADYDGWAAAGNPGWAWRDVLPLFKRSENHFSGTSELHGGDGEWRVERQRLSWEILEAFRGAAAQSGIASVEDFNGGDNEGCSYFQVNQKRGVRWNASKAFLRDIRQRPNLQVLTGAEAERLELEDGRASALHLRCQGRALRVAARREIILCAGAIGSPALLQRSGIGPRPLLEKLGIGVRHELPGVGSNLQDHLQLRLIYRVEGVKTLNRIAATPWGKLGMGLEYLLKRSGPLSMAPSQLGAFAKSDPGQARANLQYHVQPLSLERFGEPLHDFPAFTASVCNLRPHSRGSVEIASVDASVAPLIRPNYLSDEHDLRVAADAIRLTRRIVAAPALAGYRPQEYKPGPDYRSEEDLQRAAGEIGTTIFHPVGTCAMGQGREAVVDARLRVHGIAGLRVVDASIMPSITSGNTCSPVLMIAEKAAQMITEDAQPQRQATRVTEPALS
;
A
#
# COMPACT_ATOMS: atom_id res chain seq x y z
N VAL A 1 -14.71 20.96 15.70
CA VAL A 1 -13.69 20.09 16.33
C VAL A 1 -12.32 20.68 16.03
N SER A 2 -11.41 20.71 17.03
CA SER A 2 -10.01 21.08 16.83
C SER A 2 -9.19 19.81 16.60
N VAL A 3 -8.27 19.84 15.65
CA VAL A 3 -7.43 18.70 15.26
C VAL A 3 -5.97 19.07 15.37
N LEU A 4 -5.17 18.23 16.03
CA LEU A 4 -3.72 18.24 15.98
C LEU A 4 -3.26 17.04 15.15
N LEU A 5 -2.66 17.29 13.98
CA LEU A 5 -1.98 16.30 13.17
C LEU A 5 -0.51 16.23 13.57
N ILE A 6 -0.04 15.03 13.92
CA ILE A 6 1.34 14.76 14.34
C ILE A 6 2.00 13.88 13.28
N GLU A 7 3.16 14.32 12.77
CA GLU A 7 3.96 13.63 11.76
C GLU A 7 5.42 13.53 12.25
N ALA A 8 5.95 12.31 12.28
CA ALA A 8 7.31 12.04 12.70
C ALA A 8 8.36 12.65 11.77
N GLY A 9 8.07 12.64 10.47
CA GLY A 9 8.94 13.23 9.45
C GLY A 9 8.76 14.74 9.28
N GLY A 10 9.44 15.28 8.27
CA GLY A 10 9.36 16.67 7.91
C GLY A 10 8.20 17.00 6.96
N ARG A 11 8.20 18.23 6.46
CA ARG A 11 7.31 18.69 5.40
C ARG A 11 7.68 18.04 4.07
N ASP A 12 6.70 17.90 3.19
CA ASP A 12 6.86 17.34 1.83
C ASP A 12 7.47 18.34 0.82
N ASN A 13 8.46 19.10 1.25
CA ASN A 13 9.14 20.12 0.43
C ASN A 13 10.41 19.63 -0.28
N TYR A 14 10.75 18.34 -0.16
CA TYR A 14 11.87 17.76 -0.89
C TYR A 14 11.51 17.61 -2.38
N PRO A 15 12.25 18.24 -3.31
CA PRO A 15 11.83 18.31 -4.72
C PRO A 15 11.56 16.96 -5.36
N TRP A 16 12.30 15.92 -4.99
CA TRP A 16 12.14 14.58 -5.52
C TRP A 16 10.81 13.90 -5.16
N ILE A 17 10.15 14.33 -4.09
CA ILE A 17 8.78 13.87 -3.80
C ILE A 17 7.83 14.23 -4.94
N HIS A 18 8.04 15.36 -5.59
CA HIS A 18 7.10 15.93 -6.57
C HIS A 18 7.32 15.42 -8.00
N ILE A 19 8.56 15.04 -8.33
CA ILE A 19 8.90 14.43 -9.61
C ILE A 19 8.55 12.93 -9.54
N PRO A 20 7.72 12.40 -10.45
CA PRO A 20 7.24 11.03 -10.34
C PRO A 20 8.34 9.97 -10.16
N VAL A 21 9.40 10.01 -10.99
CA VAL A 21 10.54 9.09 -10.85
C VAL A 21 11.37 9.33 -9.59
N GLY A 22 11.14 10.43 -8.91
CA GLY A 22 11.90 10.85 -7.71
C GLY A 22 11.73 9.91 -6.49
N TYR A 23 10.79 8.95 -6.54
CA TYR A 23 10.72 7.89 -5.53
C TYR A 23 12.07 7.15 -5.37
N LEU A 24 12.88 7.07 -6.43
CA LEU A 24 14.24 6.50 -6.39
C LEU A 24 15.20 7.23 -5.43
N TYR A 25 14.95 8.51 -5.17
CA TYR A 25 15.73 9.35 -4.24
C TYR A 25 15.06 9.53 -2.89
N CYS A 26 13.82 9.10 -2.76
CA CYS A 26 13.04 9.17 -1.53
C CYS A 26 13.12 7.87 -0.72
N ILE A 27 13.11 6.72 -1.39
CA ILE A 27 13.22 5.39 -0.77
C ILE A 27 14.68 5.17 -0.33
N GLY A 28 14.86 4.73 0.91
CA GLY A 28 16.16 4.57 1.55
C GLY A 28 16.80 5.88 2.00
N ASN A 29 16.09 7.00 1.89
CA ASN A 29 16.55 8.30 2.35
C ASN A 29 15.91 8.64 3.71
N PRO A 30 16.66 8.74 4.83
CA PRO A 30 16.12 9.01 6.16
C PRO A 30 15.32 10.32 6.28
N ARG A 31 15.45 11.24 5.31
CA ARG A 31 14.64 12.45 5.24
C ARG A 31 13.16 12.16 4.94
N THR A 32 12.87 11.06 4.22
CA THR A 32 11.55 10.76 3.67
C THR A 32 11.07 9.34 3.94
N ASP A 33 11.97 8.49 4.44
CA ASP A 33 11.74 7.06 4.65
C ASP A 33 12.16 6.65 6.06
N TRP A 34 11.41 5.77 6.70
CA TRP A 34 11.79 5.13 7.96
C TRP A 34 12.98 4.17 7.80
N CYS A 35 13.28 3.77 6.58
CA CYS A 35 14.38 2.86 6.24
C CYS A 35 14.29 1.50 6.96
N TYR A 36 13.10 0.97 7.19
CA TYR A 36 12.92 -0.35 7.79
C TYR A 36 13.48 -1.46 6.91
N SER A 37 13.80 -2.58 7.56
CA SER A 37 14.13 -3.86 6.92
C SER A 37 13.34 -4.97 7.62
N THR A 38 13.06 -6.04 6.90
CA THR A 38 12.51 -7.26 7.50
C THR A 38 13.59 -8.02 8.23
N GLU A 39 13.18 -8.88 9.16
CA GLU A 39 14.04 -9.96 9.64
C GLU A 39 14.37 -10.92 8.48
N ALA A 40 15.37 -11.78 8.70
CA ALA A 40 15.69 -12.85 7.76
C ALA A 40 14.47 -13.76 7.56
N ASP A 41 14.01 -13.91 6.32
CA ASP A 41 12.77 -14.66 6.00
C ASP A 41 13.13 -16.06 5.46
N PRO A 42 12.69 -17.15 6.12
CA PRO A 42 12.98 -18.51 5.67
C PRO A 42 12.47 -18.80 4.25
N GLY A 43 11.27 -18.34 3.89
CA GLY A 43 10.70 -18.51 2.55
C GLY A 43 11.47 -17.78 1.46
N LEU A 44 12.33 -16.84 1.83
CA LEU A 44 13.25 -16.12 0.95
C LEU A 44 14.69 -16.55 1.10
N HIS A 45 14.95 -17.78 1.53
CA HIS A 45 16.29 -18.34 1.77
C HIS A 45 17.13 -17.52 2.76
N GLY A 46 16.52 -17.00 3.81
CA GLY A 46 17.18 -16.19 4.83
C GLY A 46 17.49 -14.75 4.42
N ARG A 47 16.96 -14.27 3.29
CA ARG A 47 17.15 -12.88 2.88
C ARG A 47 16.30 -11.93 3.73
N SER A 48 16.88 -10.79 4.09
CA SER A 48 16.18 -9.62 4.61
C SER A 48 15.87 -8.65 3.46
N LEU A 49 14.70 -8.04 3.49
CA LEU A 49 14.25 -7.08 2.47
C LEU A 49 14.20 -5.67 3.05
N LYS A 50 14.60 -4.67 2.27
CA LYS A 50 14.27 -3.26 2.57
C LYS A 50 12.75 -3.09 2.56
N TYR A 51 12.22 -2.40 3.58
CA TYR A 51 10.77 -2.26 3.80
C TYR A 51 10.37 -0.79 3.97
N PRO A 52 10.52 0.05 2.90
CA PRO A 52 10.35 1.49 2.97
C PRO A 52 8.94 1.89 3.39
N ARG A 53 8.87 2.85 4.31
CA ARG A 53 7.63 3.53 4.75
C ARG A 53 7.87 5.03 4.81
N GLY A 54 6.93 5.81 4.30
CA GLY A 54 7.07 7.27 4.30
C GLY A 54 7.18 7.87 5.69
N ARG A 55 8.24 8.67 5.92
CA ARG A 55 8.47 9.49 7.11
C ARG A 55 8.47 10.97 6.71
N VAL A 56 7.31 11.45 6.34
CA VAL A 56 7.11 12.79 5.77
C VAL A 56 5.62 13.09 5.70
N LEU A 57 5.22 14.35 5.70
CA LEU A 57 3.81 14.71 5.42
C LEU A 57 3.31 14.04 4.14
N GLY A 58 2.13 13.41 4.24
CA GLY A 58 1.58 12.56 3.19
C GLY A 58 1.98 11.09 3.31
N GLY A 59 2.87 10.74 4.26
CA GLY A 59 3.28 9.36 4.53
C GLY A 59 3.80 8.66 3.28
N SER A 60 3.47 7.38 3.13
CA SER A 60 3.90 6.57 1.98
C SER A 60 3.37 7.07 0.63
N SER A 61 2.29 7.88 0.57
CA SER A 61 1.86 8.49 -0.69
C SER A 61 2.88 9.49 -1.28
N SER A 62 3.80 9.99 -0.45
CA SER A 62 4.89 10.88 -0.87
C SER A 62 6.07 10.16 -1.52
N ILE A 63 6.19 8.83 -1.32
CA ILE A 63 7.32 8.02 -1.82
C ILE A 63 6.91 6.79 -2.62
N ASN A 64 5.61 6.47 -2.74
CA ASN A 64 5.10 5.29 -3.43
C ASN A 64 5.15 5.40 -4.96
N GLY A 65 4.71 4.33 -5.64
CA GLY A 65 4.62 4.23 -7.09
C GLY A 65 3.44 4.98 -7.73
N MET A 66 2.60 5.70 -6.98
CA MET A 66 1.46 6.49 -7.48
C MET A 66 0.37 5.69 -8.21
N ILE A 67 0.40 4.39 -8.25
CA ILE A 67 -0.60 3.57 -8.94
C ILE A 67 -1.93 3.67 -8.19
N TYR A 68 -2.99 4.02 -8.94
CA TYR A 68 -4.35 4.10 -8.42
C TYR A 68 -5.06 2.77 -8.61
N MET A 69 -5.38 2.08 -7.53
CA MET A 69 -6.11 0.82 -7.53
C MET A 69 -7.08 0.78 -6.36
N ARG A 70 -8.29 0.26 -6.59
CA ARG A 70 -9.30 0.07 -5.53
C ARG A 70 -9.33 -1.35 -4.98
N GLY A 71 -8.81 -2.31 -5.70
CA GLY A 71 -9.01 -3.75 -5.46
C GLY A 71 -10.26 -4.28 -6.12
N GLN A 72 -10.73 -5.43 -5.69
CA GLN A 72 -11.94 -6.10 -6.20
C GLN A 72 -13.12 -5.86 -5.25
N ALA A 73 -14.35 -5.80 -5.78
CA ALA A 73 -15.57 -5.72 -4.97
C ALA A 73 -15.64 -6.83 -3.91
N ALA A 74 -15.25 -8.04 -4.30
CA ALA A 74 -15.23 -9.21 -3.43
C ALA A 74 -14.24 -9.09 -2.24
N ASP A 75 -13.26 -8.21 -2.28
CA ASP A 75 -12.39 -7.96 -1.12
C ASP A 75 -13.18 -7.32 0.02
N TYR A 76 -13.97 -6.31 -0.30
CA TYR A 76 -14.81 -5.56 0.65
C TYR A 76 -16.04 -6.36 1.08
N ASP A 77 -16.67 -7.08 0.16
CA ASP A 77 -17.77 -7.99 0.49
C ASP A 77 -17.28 -9.09 1.44
N GLY A 78 -16.04 -9.57 1.27
CA GLY A 78 -15.38 -10.47 2.20
C GLY A 78 -15.14 -9.85 3.58
N TRP A 79 -14.75 -8.58 3.66
CA TRP A 79 -14.63 -7.89 4.95
C TRP A 79 -15.98 -7.80 5.66
N ALA A 80 -17.05 -7.45 4.93
CA ALA A 80 -18.40 -7.40 5.50
C ALA A 80 -18.88 -8.78 5.98
N ALA A 81 -18.66 -9.82 5.18
CA ALA A 81 -19.01 -11.21 5.51
C ALA A 81 -18.23 -11.74 6.73
N ALA A 82 -17.01 -11.25 6.97
CA ALA A 82 -16.21 -11.54 8.15
C ALA A 82 -16.69 -10.84 9.44
N GLY A 83 -17.89 -10.26 9.44
CA GLY A 83 -18.51 -9.64 10.61
C GLY A 83 -18.25 -8.13 10.74
N ASN A 84 -17.88 -7.44 9.67
CA ASN A 84 -17.69 -5.99 9.64
C ASN A 84 -18.81 -5.30 8.84
N PRO A 85 -19.98 -5.04 9.43
CA PRO A 85 -21.10 -4.42 8.74
C PRO A 85 -20.75 -3.01 8.22
N GLY A 86 -21.24 -2.68 7.03
CA GLY A 86 -20.98 -1.40 6.37
C GLY A 86 -19.66 -1.34 5.60
N TRP A 87 -18.94 -2.46 5.43
CA TRP A 87 -17.69 -2.53 4.68
C TRP A 87 -17.82 -3.29 3.34
N ALA A 88 -19.04 -3.63 2.89
CA ALA A 88 -19.24 -4.22 1.56
C ALA A 88 -18.92 -3.20 0.45
N TRP A 89 -18.67 -3.69 -0.76
CA TRP A 89 -18.38 -2.85 -1.92
C TRP A 89 -19.37 -1.71 -2.12
N ARG A 90 -20.68 -2.01 -2.03
CA ARG A 90 -21.76 -1.01 -2.13
C ARG A 90 -21.64 0.11 -1.09
N ASP A 91 -21.06 -0.17 0.07
CA ASP A 91 -20.92 0.79 1.17
C ASP A 91 -19.67 1.66 1.01
N VAL A 92 -18.61 1.13 0.36
CA VAL A 92 -17.32 1.82 0.23
C VAL A 92 -17.11 2.49 -1.12
N LEU A 93 -17.76 2.04 -2.19
CA LEU A 93 -17.69 2.69 -3.51
C LEU A 93 -18.05 4.18 -3.49
N PRO A 94 -19.10 4.62 -2.79
CA PRO A 94 -19.41 6.06 -2.67
C PRO A 94 -18.28 6.87 -2.02
N LEU A 95 -17.49 6.27 -1.11
CA LEU A 95 -16.37 6.92 -0.43
C LEU A 95 -15.14 7.04 -1.35
N PHE A 96 -14.87 6.03 -2.17
CA PHE A 96 -13.87 6.14 -3.24
C PHE A 96 -14.22 7.29 -4.19
N LYS A 97 -15.46 7.35 -4.66
CA LYS A 97 -15.93 8.40 -5.57
C LYS A 97 -15.89 9.79 -4.95
N ARG A 98 -16.19 9.91 -3.65
CA ARG A 98 -16.18 11.19 -2.95
C ARG A 98 -14.82 11.87 -2.94
N SER A 99 -13.75 11.11 -2.70
CA SER A 99 -12.40 11.66 -2.66
C SER A 99 -11.74 11.78 -4.03
N GLU A 100 -12.26 11.09 -5.06
CA GLU A 100 -11.66 10.98 -6.37
C GLU A 100 -11.92 12.20 -7.28
N ASN A 101 -10.85 12.62 -7.96
CA ASN A 101 -10.91 13.55 -9.09
C ASN A 101 -10.36 12.84 -10.33
N HIS A 102 -11.21 12.07 -10.98
CA HIS A 102 -10.84 11.26 -12.12
C HIS A 102 -10.73 12.09 -13.42
N PHE A 103 -9.78 11.75 -14.29
CA PHE A 103 -9.52 12.51 -15.53
C PHE A 103 -10.69 12.50 -16.51
N SER A 104 -11.55 11.49 -16.49
CA SER A 104 -12.76 11.41 -17.32
C SER A 104 -14.01 12.03 -16.70
N GLY A 105 -13.88 12.60 -15.49
CA GLY A 105 -15.01 13.18 -14.77
C GLY A 105 -15.86 12.16 -14.01
N THR A 106 -17.05 12.57 -13.61
CA THR A 106 -18.00 11.76 -12.83
C THR A 106 -18.71 10.72 -13.71
N SER A 107 -18.83 9.50 -13.17
CA SER A 107 -19.56 8.39 -13.79
C SER A 107 -20.22 7.51 -12.70
N GLU A 108 -20.81 6.39 -13.10
CA GLU A 108 -21.31 5.40 -12.13
C GLU A 108 -20.18 4.86 -11.24
N LEU A 109 -18.97 4.73 -11.79
CA LEU A 109 -17.80 4.15 -11.09
C LEU A 109 -16.84 5.20 -10.56
N HIS A 110 -16.78 6.40 -11.12
CA HIS A 110 -15.78 7.42 -10.81
C HIS A 110 -16.38 8.72 -10.25
N GLY A 111 -15.60 9.40 -9.41
CA GLY A 111 -15.84 10.77 -8.95
C GLY A 111 -15.01 11.78 -9.75
N GLY A 112 -15.54 13.00 -9.94
CA GLY A 112 -14.87 14.05 -10.73
C GLY A 112 -14.38 15.25 -9.92
N ASP A 113 -14.86 15.44 -8.69
CA ASP A 113 -14.73 16.70 -7.95
C ASP A 113 -13.97 16.56 -6.61
N GLY A 114 -13.45 15.38 -6.30
CA GLY A 114 -12.68 15.14 -5.08
C GLY A 114 -11.27 15.71 -5.12
N GLU A 115 -10.54 15.57 -4.03
CA GLU A 115 -9.21 16.10 -3.85
C GLU A 115 -8.11 15.15 -4.38
N TRP A 116 -8.41 13.83 -4.53
CA TRP A 116 -7.47 12.81 -4.94
C TRP A 116 -7.41 12.66 -6.45
N ARG A 117 -6.49 13.39 -7.08
CA ARG A 117 -6.37 13.42 -8.54
C ARG A 117 -5.90 12.07 -9.09
N VAL A 118 -6.59 11.59 -10.13
CA VAL A 118 -6.27 10.39 -10.91
C VAL A 118 -6.13 10.79 -12.38
N GLU A 119 -5.01 10.41 -13.00
CA GLU A 119 -4.71 10.69 -14.42
C GLU A 119 -4.22 9.43 -15.15
N ARG A 120 -4.30 9.47 -16.48
CA ARG A 120 -3.59 8.53 -17.33
C ARG A 120 -2.09 8.82 -17.28
N GLN A 121 -1.26 7.80 -17.48
CA GLN A 121 0.19 7.99 -17.63
C GLN A 121 0.50 8.80 -18.89
N ARG A 122 1.60 9.57 -18.83
CA ARG A 122 1.96 10.54 -19.88
C ARG A 122 3.03 10.01 -20.81
N LEU A 123 3.13 8.72 -20.98
CA LEU A 123 4.01 8.03 -21.92
C LEU A 123 3.51 6.62 -22.19
N SER A 124 3.97 6.05 -23.30
CA SER A 124 3.79 4.65 -23.68
C SER A 124 5.12 4.08 -24.19
N TRP A 125 5.22 2.76 -24.22
CA TRP A 125 6.41 2.05 -24.66
C TRP A 125 6.02 0.92 -25.61
N GLU A 126 6.70 0.83 -26.75
CA GLU A 126 6.47 -0.20 -27.75
C GLU A 126 6.51 -1.62 -27.17
N ILE A 127 7.50 -1.91 -26.31
CA ILE A 127 7.61 -3.22 -25.65
C ILE A 127 6.44 -3.51 -24.68
N LEU A 128 5.85 -2.49 -24.07
CA LEU A 128 4.68 -2.67 -23.21
C LEU A 128 3.40 -2.89 -24.01
N GLU A 129 3.25 -2.25 -25.17
CA GLU A 129 2.16 -2.54 -26.12
C GLU A 129 2.27 -3.96 -26.66
N ALA A 130 3.50 -4.41 -26.99
CA ALA A 130 3.74 -5.80 -27.38
C ALA A 130 3.39 -6.79 -26.25
N PHE A 131 3.73 -6.47 -25.00
CA PHE A 131 3.34 -7.29 -23.85
C PHE A 131 1.81 -7.32 -23.68
N ARG A 132 1.10 -6.19 -23.89
CA ARG A 132 -0.36 -6.13 -23.85
C ARG A 132 -0.99 -7.03 -24.91
N GLY A 133 -0.45 -7.01 -26.13
CA GLY A 133 -0.84 -7.91 -27.22
C GLY A 133 -0.57 -9.38 -26.89
N ALA A 134 0.58 -9.68 -26.28
CA ALA A 134 0.94 -11.03 -25.83
C ALA A 134 0.03 -11.54 -24.70
N ALA A 135 -0.34 -10.67 -23.76
CA ALA A 135 -1.31 -10.97 -22.72
C ALA A 135 -2.69 -11.33 -23.31
N ALA A 136 -3.17 -10.55 -24.30
CA ALA A 136 -4.40 -10.85 -25.02
C ALA A 136 -4.36 -12.20 -25.76
N GLN A 137 -3.24 -12.51 -26.42
CA GLN A 137 -3.01 -13.80 -27.06
C GLN A 137 -2.94 -14.97 -26.07
N SER A 138 -2.65 -14.67 -24.81
CA SER A 138 -2.61 -15.63 -23.71
C SER A 138 -3.93 -15.72 -22.91
N GLY A 139 -5.00 -15.07 -23.39
CA GLY A 139 -6.32 -15.09 -22.78
C GLY A 139 -6.60 -14.01 -21.75
N ILE A 140 -5.70 -13.02 -21.56
CA ILE A 140 -5.89 -11.88 -20.66
C ILE A 140 -6.39 -10.69 -21.49
N ALA A 141 -7.68 -10.39 -21.40
CA ALA A 141 -8.31 -9.36 -22.22
C ALA A 141 -7.71 -7.96 -21.99
N SER A 142 -7.61 -7.14 -23.04
CA SER A 142 -7.32 -5.73 -22.87
C SER A 142 -8.54 -5.00 -22.31
N VAL A 143 -8.32 -4.17 -21.27
CA VAL A 143 -9.37 -3.38 -20.62
C VAL A 143 -8.94 -1.91 -20.55
N GLU A 144 -9.90 -1.01 -20.34
CA GLU A 144 -9.60 0.42 -20.20
C GLU A 144 -9.39 0.84 -18.73
N ASP A 145 -10.01 0.10 -17.80
CA ASP A 145 -10.03 0.45 -16.38
C ASP A 145 -10.05 -0.79 -15.49
N PHE A 146 -9.27 -0.76 -14.42
CA PHE A 146 -9.21 -1.80 -13.39
C PHE A 146 -10.10 -1.54 -12.17
N ASN A 147 -10.75 -0.36 -12.09
CA ASN A 147 -11.34 0.14 -10.86
C ASN A 147 -12.87 0.01 -10.80
N GLY A 148 -13.43 -0.84 -11.64
CA GLY A 148 -14.88 -1.10 -11.72
C GLY A 148 -15.43 -2.13 -10.74
N GLY A 149 -14.59 -2.70 -9.84
CA GLY A 149 -15.00 -3.77 -8.91
C GLY A 149 -14.53 -5.16 -9.35
N ASP A 150 -14.26 -5.35 -10.62
CA ASP A 150 -13.48 -6.45 -11.19
C ASP A 150 -12.27 -5.84 -11.90
N ASN A 151 -11.09 -6.37 -11.63
CA ASN A 151 -9.84 -5.86 -12.19
C ASN A 151 -9.20 -6.81 -13.21
N GLU A 152 -9.83 -7.94 -13.57
CA GLU A 152 -9.28 -8.90 -14.52
C GLU A 152 -9.06 -8.26 -15.90
N GLY A 153 -7.85 -8.39 -16.47
CA GLY A 153 -7.47 -7.83 -17.75
C GLY A 153 -6.09 -7.19 -17.77
N CYS A 154 -5.74 -6.53 -18.89
CA CYS A 154 -4.45 -5.87 -19.11
C CYS A 154 -4.65 -4.43 -19.58
N SER A 155 -4.03 -3.46 -18.91
CA SER A 155 -4.10 -2.03 -19.22
C SER A 155 -2.92 -1.24 -18.63
N TYR A 156 -2.74 -0.01 -19.09
CA TYR A 156 -1.90 0.94 -18.37
C TYR A 156 -2.53 1.34 -17.05
N PHE A 157 -1.75 1.35 -15.98
CA PHE A 157 -2.23 1.82 -14.69
C PHE A 157 -2.59 3.31 -14.73
N GLN A 158 -3.70 3.66 -14.13
CA GLN A 158 -4.01 5.03 -13.75
C GLN A 158 -3.13 5.46 -12.58
N VAL A 159 -2.80 6.75 -12.49
CA VAL A 159 -1.81 7.24 -11.53
C VAL A 159 -2.27 8.48 -10.77
N ASN A 160 -1.82 8.58 -9.53
CA ASN A 160 -2.04 9.75 -8.68
C ASN A 160 -1.03 10.85 -9.03
N GLN A 161 -1.30 11.50 -10.14
CA GLN A 161 -0.54 12.64 -10.66
C GLN A 161 -1.50 13.76 -11.06
N LYS A 162 -0.98 14.99 -11.08
CA LYS A 162 -1.64 16.15 -11.68
C LYS A 162 -0.66 16.81 -12.65
N ARG A 163 -0.96 16.71 -13.95
CA ARG A 163 -0.11 17.26 -15.02
C ARG A 163 1.36 16.80 -14.94
N GLY A 164 1.57 15.49 -14.73
CA GLY A 164 2.90 14.89 -14.65
C GLY A 164 3.68 15.17 -13.36
N VAL A 165 3.01 15.65 -12.31
CA VAL A 165 3.57 15.86 -10.98
C VAL A 165 2.86 14.96 -9.98
N ARG A 166 3.60 14.28 -9.08
CA ARG A 166 3.03 13.48 -8.00
C ARG A 166 1.96 14.25 -7.23
N TRP A 167 0.82 13.61 -7.00
CA TRP A 167 -0.28 14.14 -6.21
C TRP A 167 -0.43 13.31 -4.94
N ASN A 168 0.33 13.66 -3.89
CA ASN A 168 0.34 12.95 -2.61
C ASN A 168 -0.82 13.41 -1.69
N ALA A 169 -1.07 12.70 -0.59
CA ALA A 169 -2.13 13.02 0.35
C ALA A 169 -1.95 14.40 1.00
N SER A 170 -0.72 14.87 1.21
CA SER A 170 -0.46 16.24 1.70
C SER A 170 -0.99 17.31 0.74
N LYS A 171 -0.76 17.15 -0.57
CA LYS A 171 -1.31 18.09 -1.57
C LYS A 171 -2.82 17.99 -1.70
N ALA A 172 -3.34 16.76 -1.67
CA ALA A 172 -4.76 16.53 -1.85
C ALA A 172 -5.58 17.06 -0.66
N PHE A 173 -5.22 16.68 0.56
CA PHE A 173 -6.09 16.85 1.71
C PHE A 173 -5.62 17.88 2.73
N LEU A 174 -4.34 18.32 2.71
CA LEU A 174 -3.84 19.27 3.71
C LEU A 174 -3.55 20.66 3.15
N ARG A 175 -3.08 20.79 1.92
CA ARG A 175 -2.59 22.05 1.38
C ARG A 175 -3.62 23.18 1.49
N ASP A 176 -4.84 22.93 1.08
CA ASP A 176 -5.88 23.95 0.96
C ASP A 176 -6.60 24.25 2.29
N ILE A 177 -6.45 23.36 3.29
CA ILE A 177 -7.05 23.53 4.63
C ILE A 177 -6.03 23.89 5.71
N ARG A 178 -4.76 23.97 5.39
CA ARG A 178 -3.65 24.10 6.34
C ARG A 178 -3.73 25.35 7.21
N GLN A 179 -4.39 26.40 6.73
CA GLN A 179 -4.55 27.67 7.46
C GLN A 179 -5.82 27.72 8.31
N ARG A 180 -6.61 26.63 8.35
CA ARG A 180 -7.82 26.62 9.19
C ARG A 180 -7.44 26.76 10.67
N PRO A 181 -8.09 27.65 11.44
CA PRO A 181 -7.72 27.94 12.83
C PRO A 181 -7.91 26.74 13.77
N ASN A 182 -8.71 25.76 13.37
CA ASN A 182 -8.99 24.54 14.11
C ASN A 182 -8.09 23.35 13.70
N LEU A 183 -7.13 23.52 12.80
CA LEU A 183 -6.15 22.53 12.39
C LEU A 183 -4.74 23.00 12.75
N GLN A 184 -4.04 22.20 13.54
CA GLN A 184 -2.62 22.39 13.80
C GLN A 184 -1.84 21.18 13.26
N VAL A 185 -0.72 21.42 12.56
CA VAL A 185 0.16 20.39 11.99
C VAL A 185 1.53 20.49 12.63
N LEU A 186 1.93 19.46 13.35
CA LEU A 186 3.21 19.34 14.01
C LEU A 186 4.08 18.30 13.27
N THR A 187 5.19 18.74 12.68
CA THR A 187 6.16 17.88 11.97
C THR A 187 7.44 17.70 12.77
N GLY A 188 8.20 16.64 12.51
CA GLY A 188 9.38 16.30 13.30
C GLY A 188 9.01 15.85 14.71
N ALA A 189 7.82 15.27 14.86
CA ALA A 189 7.20 14.88 16.12
C ALA A 189 6.86 13.39 16.12
N GLU A 190 7.71 12.61 16.76
CA GLU A 190 7.59 11.16 16.83
C GLU A 190 6.80 10.72 18.05
N ALA A 191 5.71 9.97 17.82
CA ALA A 191 4.87 9.40 18.86
C ALA A 191 5.61 8.24 19.55
N GLU A 192 5.74 8.31 20.89
CA GLU A 192 6.48 7.33 21.66
C GLU A 192 5.53 6.33 22.36
N ARG A 193 4.50 6.83 23.06
CA ARG A 193 3.51 6.00 23.76
C ARG A 193 2.22 6.75 24.06
N LEU A 194 1.12 6.00 24.17
CA LEU A 194 -0.16 6.48 24.68
C LEU A 194 -0.19 6.48 26.21
N GLU A 195 -0.99 7.34 26.76
CA GLU A 195 -1.35 7.34 28.18
C GLU A 195 -2.81 6.90 28.31
N LEU A 196 -3.03 5.95 29.22
CA LEU A 196 -4.36 5.43 29.51
C LEU A 196 -4.74 5.80 30.94
N GLU A 197 -5.93 6.40 31.11
CA GLU A 197 -6.57 6.70 32.39
C GLU A 197 -7.97 6.06 32.37
N ASP A 198 -8.28 5.26 33.38
CA ASP A 198 -9.58 4.58 33.53
C ASP A 198 -10.12 3.90 32.27
N GLY A 199 -9.24 3.16 31.57
CA GLY A 199 -9.60 2.45 30.32
C GLY A 199 -9.78 3.35 29.10
N ARG A 200 -9.37 4.63 29.18
CA ARG A 200 -9.47 5.60 28.12
C ARG A 200 -8.09 6.11 27.67
N ALA A 201 -7.89 6.29 26.39
CA ALA A 201 -6.72 7.01 25.87
C ALA A 201 -6.89 8.51 26.13
N SER A 202 -6.07 9.05 27.06
CA SER A 202 -6.17 10.43 27.55
C SER A 202 -5.12 11.35 26.93
N ALA A 203 -3.92 10.84 26.66
CA ALA A 203 -2.82 11.65 26.12
C ALA A 203 -1.87 10.82 25.26
N LEU A 204 -1.04 11.53 24.50
CA LEU A 204 0.08 11.00 23.72
C LEU A 204 1.38 11.61 24.23
N HIS A 205 2.38 10.79 24.51
CA HIS A 205 3.76 11.20 24.71
C HIS A 205 4.51 11.12 23.39
N LEU A 206 5.23 12.16 23.07
CA LEU A 206 5.95 12.30 21.82
C LEU A 206 7.28 13.04 22.00
N ARG A 207 8.19 12.87 21.08
CA ARG A 207 9.44 13.62 20.99
C ARG A 207 9.40 14.54 19.78
N CYS A 208 9.58 15.83 20.01
CA CYS A 208 9.61 16.82 18.94
C CYS A 208 10.89 17.64 19.07
N GLN A 209 11.75 17.63 18.04
CA GLN A 209 13.04 18.32 18.03
C GLN A 209 13.89 18.05 19.28
N GLY A 210 13.94 16.79 19.70
CA GLY A 210 14.67 16.34 20.90
C GLY A 210 13.97 16.59 22.24
N ARG A 211 12.84 17.32 22.28
CA ARG A 211 12.09 17.62 23.49
C ARG A 211 10.93 16.62 23.68
N ALA A 212 10.80 16.09 24.89
CA ALA A 212 9.64 15.29 25.26
C ALA A 212 8.43 16.23 25.48
N LEU A 213 7.30 15.86 24.88
CA LEU A 213 6.03 16.56 25.00
C LEU A 213 4.93 15.57 25.37
N ARG A 214 3.95 16.07 26.14
CA ARG A 214 2.69 15.37 26.45
C ARG A 214 1.54 16.17 25.85
N VAL A 215 0.73 15.52 25.02
CA VAL A 215 -0.44 16.14 24.39
C VAL A 215 -1.69 15.44 24.85
N ALA A 216 -2.57 16.13 25.57
CA ALA A 216 -3.85 15.58 26.02
C ALA A 216 -4.90 15.64 24.92
N ALA A 217 -5.67 14.57 24.78
CA ALA A 217 -6.80 14.49 23.85
C ALA A 217 -8.12 14.72 24.59
N ARG A 218 -8.89 15.72 24.14
CA ARG A 218 -10.20 16.02 24.73
C ARG A 218 -11.29 15.02 24.31
N ARG A 219 -11.19 14.45 23.11
CA ARG A 219 -12.18 13.50 22.58
C ARG A 219 -11.58 12.14 22.35
N GLU A 220 -10.74 12.02 21.33
CA GLU A 220 -10.14 10.74 20.96
C GLU A 220 -8.76 10.94 20.31
N ILE A 221 -7.96 9.88 20.33
CA ILE A 221 -6.68 9.75 19.63
C ILE A 221 -6.93 8.80 18.44
N ILE A 222 -6.44 9.20 17.26
CA ILE A 222 -6.60 8.43 16.02
C ILE A 222 -5.22 8.04 15.54
N LEU A 223 -4.91 6.75 15.54
CA LEU A 223 -3.65 6.24 15.03
C LEU A 223 -3.74 6.06 13.50
N CYS A 224 -2.82 6.71 12.79
CA CYS A 224 -2.67 6.64 11.33
C CYS A 224 -1.21 6.35 10.96
N ALA A 225 -0.49 5.60 11.81
CA ALA A 225 0.95 5.35 11.66
C ALA A 225 1.27 4.17 10.72
N GLY A 226 0.26 3.59 10.07
CA GLY A 226 0.37 2.49 9.13
C GLY A 226 0.63 1.14 9.78
N ALA A 227 0.70 0.09 8.93
CA ALA A 227 0.77 -1.30 9.38
C ALA A 227 2.02 -1.65 10.23
N ILE A 228 3.01 -0.76 10.30
CA ILE A 228 4.20 -0.96 11.14
C ILE A 228 4.15 -0.07 12.38
N GLY A 229 3.82 1.21 12.21
CA GLY A 229 3.89 2.18 13.31
C GLY A 229 2.72 2.05 14.30
N SER A 230 1.49 1.78 13.83
CA SER A 230 0.31 1.69 14.70
C SER A 230 0.39 0.53 15.69
N PRO A 231 0.67 -0.73 15.30
CA PRO A 231 0.87 -1.80 16.27
C PRO A 231 2.08 -1.55 17.19
N ALA A 232 3.18 -1.01 16.68
CA ALA A 232 4.34 -0.71 17.50
C ALA A 232 4.03 0.34 18.60
N LEU A 233 3.24 1.37 18.27
CA LEU A 233 2.81 2.37 19.23
C LEU A 233 1.87 1.77 20.29
N LEU A 234 0.92 0.90 19.91
CA LEU A 234 0.06 0.18 20.85
C LEU A 234 0.88 -0.68 21.81
N GLN A 235 1.80 -1.49 21.29
CA GLN A 235 2.67 -2.36 22.08
C GLN A 235 3.52 -1.57 23.09
N ARG A 236 4.18 -0.48 22.67
CA ARG A 236 4.94 0.41 23.57
C ARG A 236 4.06 1.05 24.65
N SER A 237 2.77 1.13 24.40
CA SER A 237 1.79 1.69 25.36
C SER A 237 1.21 0.63 26.33
N GLY A 238 1.70 -0.61 26.26
CA GLY A 238 1.20 -1.72 27.09
C GLY A 238 -0.12 -2.31 26.56
N ILE A 239 -0.44 -2.09 25.29
CA ILE A 239 -1.61 -2.64 24.59
C ILE A 239 -1.13 -3.66 23.58
N GLY A 240 -1.36 -4.96 23.82
CA GLY A 240 -0.89 -5.99 22.91
C GLY A 240 -0.77 -7.37 23.52
N PRO A 241 -0.02 -8.28 22.86
CA PRO A 241 0.21 -9.63 23.37
C PRO A 241 0.96 -9.62 24.70
N ARG A 242 0.34 -10.17 25.75
CA ARG A 242 0.94 -10.26 27.10
C ARG A 242 2.37 -10.82 27.09
N PRO A 243 2.67 -11.94 26.40
CA PRO A 243 4.02 -12.52 26.44
C PRO A 243 5.10 -11.57 25.89
N LEU A 244 4.77 -10.80 24.84
CA LEU A 244 5.69 -9.79 24.28
C LEU A 244 5.93 -8.65 25.26
N LEU A 245 4.86 -8.12 25.87
CA LEU A 245 4.93 -7.00 26.80
C LEU A 245 5.74 -7.37 28.04
N GLU A 246 5.46 -8.53 28.64
CA GLU A 246 6.18 -9.03 29.81
C GLU A 246 7.66 -9.29 29.52
N LYS A 247 7.98 -9.88 28.35
CA LYS A 247 9.37 -10.09 27.90
C LYS A 247 10.17 -8.79 27.83
N LEU A 248 9.50 -7.68 27.47
CA LEU A 248 10.13 -6.36 27.34
C LEU A 248 10.01 -5.50 28.62
N GLY A 249 9.49 -6.06 29.72
CA GLY A 249 9.28 -5.34 30.98
C GLY A 249 8.22 -4.24 30.91
N ILE A 250 7.29 -4.33 29.93
CA ILE A 250 6.20 -3.38 29.77
C ILE A 250 4.99 -3.85 30.58
N GLY A 251 4.48 -3.00 31.46
CA GLY A 251 3.26 -3.30 32.21
C GLY A 251 2.07 -3.48 31.25
N VAL A 252 1.38 -4.62 31.33
CA VAL A 252 0.19 -4.91 30.53
C VAL A 252 -0.96 -4.00 30.97
N ARG A 253 -1.31 -3.01 30.16
CA ARG A 253 -2.44 -2.11 30.37
C ARG A 253 -3.73 -2.68 29.81
N HIS A 254 -3.63 -3.34 28.66
CA HIS A 254 -4.74 -4.01 28.02
C HIS A 254 -4.22 -5.16 27.15
N GLU A 255 -4.62 -6.39 27.48
CA GLU A 255 -4.23 -7.54 26.69
C GLU A 255 -5.05 -7.60 25.40
N LEU A 256 -4.39 -7.52 24.25
CA LEU A 256 -5.00 -7.52 22.93
C LEU A 256 -4.09 -8.32 21.97
N PRO A 257 -4.26 -9.65 21.90
CA PRO A 257 -3.32 -10.56 21.24
C PRO A 257 -3.06 -10.26 19.76
N GLY A 258 -4.07 -9.74 19.06
CA GLY A 258 -3.97 -9.45 17.63
C GLY A 258 -3.08 -8.26 17.25
N VAL A 259 -2.65 -7.44 18.24
CA VAL A 259 -1.79 -6.29 17.94
C VAL A 259 -0.43 -6.74 17.43
N GLY A 260 -0.14 -6.43 16.17
CA GLY A 260 1.08 -6.80 15.47
C GLY A 260 1.03 -8.16 14.77
N SER A 261 -0.01 -8.96 14.95
CA SER A 261 -0.22 -10.23 14.23
C SER A 261 -0.90 -10.00 12.88
N ASN A 262 -1.10 -11.08 12.09
CA ASN A 262 -1.81 -11.06 10.81
C ASN A 262 -1.18 -10.12 9.74
N LEU A 263 0.11 -9.82 9.82
CA LEU A 263 0.80 -9.07 8.77
C LEU A 263 0.64 -9.80 7.44
N GLN A 264 0.14 -9.09 6.44
CA GLN A 264 0.01 -9.53 5.06
C GLN A 264 0.71 -8.54 4.15
N ASP A 265 1.32 -9.03 3.08
CA ASP A 265 1.95 -8.20 2.06
C ASP A 265 1.97 -8.94 0.73
N HIS A 266 2.01 -8.22 -0.37
CA HIS A 266 2.19 -8.80 -1.69
C HIS A 266 3.67 -9.04 -1.96
N LEU A 267 4.07 -10.31 -2.11
CA LEU A 267 5.38 -10.70 -2.60
C LEU A 267 5.35 -10.69 -4.13
N GLN A 268 6.17 -9.85 -4.76
CA GLN A 268 6.34 -9.86 -6.21
C GLN A 268 7.55 -10.69 -6.62
N LEU A 269 7.38 -11.48 -7.67
CA LEU A 269 8.44 -12.21 -8.36
C LEU A 269 8.90 -11.35 -9.54
N ARG A 270 10.18 -11.01 -9.59
CA ARG A 270 10.72 -10.12 -10.63
C ARG A 270 11.34 -10.92 -11.78
N LEU A 271 10.54 -11.23 -12.80
CA LEU A 271 11.05 -11.89 -14.00
C LEU A 271 11.61 -10.83 -14.96
N ILE A 272 12.83 -11.07 -15.45
CA ILE A 272 13.56 -10.16 -16.34
C ILE A 272 13.83 -10.85 -17.66
N TYR A 273 13.51 -10.16 -18.76
CA TYR A 273 13.74 -10.64 -20.13
C TYR A 273 14.60 -9.64 -20.90
N ARG A 274 15.73 -10.11 -21.45
CA ARG A 274 16.50 -9.38 -22.45
C ARG A 274 15.71 -9.30 -23.73
N VAL A 275 15.81 -8.20 -24.45
CA VAL A 275 15.11 -7.98 -25.71
C VAL A 275 16.00 -7.29 -26.73
N GLU A 276 15.65 -7.41 -28.02
CA GLU A 276 16.36 -6.78 -29.12
C GLU A 276 15.41 -5.89 -29.94
N GLY A 277 15.97 -4.97 -30.71
CA GLY A 277 15.21 -4.18 -31.70
C GLY A 277 14.26 -3.12 -31.13
N VAL A 278 14.22 -2.90 -29.81
CA VAL A 278 13.29 -1.98 -29.16
C VAL A 278 13.99 -1.03 -28.19
N LYS A 279 13.43 0.16 -28.04
CA LYS A 279 13.90 1.14 -27.03
C LYS A 279 13.43 0.74 -25.64
N THR A 280 14.37 0.67 -24.70
CA THR A 280 14.08 0.51 -23.26
C THR A 280 14.73 1.62 -22.46
N LEU A 281 14.31 1.82 -21.22
CA LEU A 281 14.91 2.84 -20.36
C LEU A 281 16.39 2.56 -20.11
N ASN A 282 16.81 1.28 -20.05
CA ASN A 282 18.20 0.88 -19.94
C ASN A 282 19.07 1.55 -21.01
N ARG A 283 18.63 1.51 -22.26
CA ARG A 283 19.34 2.13 -23.41
C ARG A 283 19.33 3.65 -23.36
N ILE A 284 18.17 4.26 -23.05
CA ILE A 284 18.03 5.71 -23.02
C ILE A 284 18.89 6.29 -21.88
N ALA A 285 18.82 5.71 -20.69
CA ALA A 285 19.54 6.18 -19.50
C ALA A 285 21.04 5.87 -19.52
N ALA A 286 21.52 5.01 -20.43
CA ALA A 286 22.94 4.68 -20.57
C ALA A 286 23.78 5.86 -21.10
N THR A 287 23.16 6.81 -21.82
CA THR A 287 23.90 7.91 -22.45
C THR A 287 23.65 9.26 -21.78
N PRO A 288 24.66 10.17 -21.72
CA PRO A 288 24.47 11.52 -21.23
C PRO A 288 23.40 12.30 -22.00
N TRP A 289 23.34 12.15 -23.31
CA TRP A 289 22.34 12.79 -24.18
C TRP A 289 20.93 12.28 -23.93
N GLY A 290 20.77 10.98 -23.66
CA GLY A 290 19.49 10.40 -23.25
C GLY A 290 19.01 10.97 -21.92
N LYS A 291 19.89 11.10 -20.92
CA LYS A 291 19.57 11.73 -19.64
C LYS A 291 19.19 13.20 -19.80
N LEU A 292 19.94 13.94 -20.60
CA LEU A 292 19.62 15.34 -20.89
C LEU A 292 18.26 15.46 -21.61
N GLY A 293 18.00 14.61 -22.60
CA GLY A 293 16.72 14.57 -23.33
C GLY A 293 15.53 14.31 -22.40
N MET A 294 15.64 13.30 -21.50
CA MET A 294 14.63 13.03 -20.50
C MET A 294 14.38 14.24 -19.58
N GLY A 295 15.45 14.92 -19.16
CA GLY A 295 15.36 16.12 -18.33
C GLY A 295 14.63 17.26 -19.02
N LEU A 296 14.99 17.56 -20.28
CA LEU A 296 14.38 18.62 -21.10
C LEU A 296 12.90 18.31 -21.40
N GLU A 297 12.58 17.07 -21.79
CA GLU A 297 11.21 16.65 -22.02
C GLU A 297 10.33 16.88 -20.78
N TYR A 298 10.83 16.48 -19.62
CA TYR A 298 10.08 16.66 -18.37
C TYR A 298 9.94 18.15 -17.99
N LEU A 299 10.97 18.95 -18.14
CA LEU A 299 10.91 20.39 -17.85
C LEU A 299 9.89 21.10 -18.72
N LEU A 300 9.86 20.80 -20.03
CA LEU A 300 9.02 21.48 -21.01
C LEU A 300 7.59 20.93 -21.05
N LYS A 301 7.42 19.61 -20.97
CA LYS A 301 6.14 18.93 -21.24
C LYS A 301 5.56 18.18 -20.05
N ARG A 302 6.32 18.00 -18.96
CA ARG A 302 5.93 17.14 -17.83
C ARG A 302 5.55 15.73 -18.26
N SER A 303 6.24 15.19 -19.28
CA SER A 303 6.05 13.87 -19.87
C SER A 303 7.38 13.10 -19.95
N GLY A 304 7.36 11.93 -20.59
CA GLY A 304 8.54 11.10 -20.76
C GLY A 304 8.97 10.34 -19.50
N PRO A 305 10.16 9.73 -19.51
CA PRO A 305 10.58 8.81 -18.44
C PRO A 305 10.61 9.40 -17.04
N LEU A 306 10.82 10.71 -16.85
CA LEU A 306 10.79 11.32 -15.52
C LEU A 306 9.37 11.47 -14.95
N SER A 307 8.33 11.37 -15.80
CA SER A 307 6.92 11.39 -15.38
C SER A 307 6.36 10.02 -15.06
N MET A 308 7.14 8.95 -15.27
CA MET A 308 6.62 7.59 -15.15
C MET A 308 6.49 7.12 -13.69
N ALA A 309 5.45 6.34 -13.44
CA ALA A 309 5.35 5.49 -12.27
C ALA A 309 6.39 4.34 -12.39
N PRO A 310 6.76 3.66 -11.29
CA PRO A 310 7.66 2.51 -11.36
C PRO A 310 7.20 1.45 -12.37
N SER A 311 5.90 1.21 -12.44
CA SER A 311 5.28 0.28 -13.38
C SER A 311 4.22 1.00 -14.19
N GLN A 312 4.26 0.85 -15.51
CA GLN A 312 3.32 1.53 -16.40
C GLN A 312 2.16 0.64 -16.79
N LEU A 313 2.45 -0.60 -17.21
CA LEU A 313 1.44 -1.56 -17.64
C LEU A 313 1.16 -2.53 -16.51
N GLY A 314 -0.12 -2.83 -16.29
CA GLY A 314 -0.60 -3.86 -15.37
C GLY A 314 -1.36 -4.95 -16.09
N ALA A 315 -1.41 -6.11 -15.49
CA ALA A 315 -2.38 -7.13 -15.85
C ALA A 315 -2.85 -7.86 -14.59
N PHE A 316 -4.12 -8.20 -14.57
CA PHE A 316 -4.71 -9.03 -13.55
C PHE A 316 -5.21 -10.32 -14.20
N ALA A 317 -4.79 -11.45 -13.66
CA ALA A 317 -5.03 -12.75 -14.25
C ALA A 317 -5.27 -13.82 -13.18
N LYS A 318 -5.78 -14.95 -13.61
CA LYS A 318 -5.90 -16.14 -12.78
C LYS A 318 -4.62 -16.98 -12.92
N SER A 319 -4.07 -17.44 -11.78
CA SER A 319 -2.90 -18.35 -11.77
C SER A 319 -3.22 -19.66 -12.48
N ASP A 320 -4.43 -20.14 -12.31
CA ASP A 320 -4.99 -21.33 -12.93
C ASP A 320 -6.48 -21.12 -13.27
N PRO A 321 -7.06 -21.89 -14.22
CA PRO A 321 -8.46 -21.73 -14.64
C PRO A 321 -9.51 -21.99 -13.54
N GLY A 322 -9.14 -22.68 -12.45
CA GLY A 322 -10.03 -22.97 -11.33
C GLY A 322 -10.25 -21.80 -10.38
N GLN A 323 -9.45 -20.72 -10.51
CA GLN A 323 -9.63 -19.54 -9.68
C GLN A 323 -10.95 -18.83 -9.99
N ALA A 324 -11.73 -18.53 -8.95
CA ALA A 324 -13.01 -17.83 -9.12
C ALA A 324 -12.82 -16.41 -9.71
N ARG A 325 -11.71 -15.75 -9.37
CA ARG A 325 -11.36 -14.37 -9.79
C ARG A 325 -9.85 -14.22 -9.95
N ALA A 326 -9.40 -13.19 -10.63
CA ALA A 326 -7.98 -12.87 -10.78
C ALA A 326 -7.28 -12.83 -9.42
N ASN A 327 -6.21 -13.59 -9.26
CA ASN A 327 -5.39 -13.69 -8.06
C ASN A 327 -3.93 -13.32 -8.27
N LEU A 328 -3.57 -12.92 -9.50
CA LEU A 328 -2.26 -12.41 -9.86
C LEU A 328 -2.36 -10.95 -10.33
N GLN A 329 -1.38 -10.13 -9.93
CA GLN A 329 -1.18 -8.79 -10.49
C GLN A 329 0.21 -8.67 -11.10
N TYR A 330 0.26 -8.24 -12.35
CA TYR A 330 1.49 -7.91 -13.05
C TYR A 330 1.81 -6.42 -12.93
N HIS A 331 3.11 -6.14 -12.82
CA HIS A 331 3.71 -4.81 -12.90
C HIS A 331 4.81 -4.85 -13.95
N VAL A 332 4.51 -4.39 -15.17
CA VAL A 332 5.43 -4.46 -16.29
C VAL A 332 6.14 -3.13 -16.49
N GLN A 333 7.47 -3.21 -16.65
CA GLN A 333 8.38 -2.06 -16.72
C GLN A 333 9.28 -2.19 -17.93
N PRO A 334 9.52 -1.12 -18.72
CA PRO A 334 10.43 -1.13 -19.88
C PRO A 334 11.89 -0.95 -19.44
N LEU A 335 12.28 -1.61 -18.37
CA LEU A 335 13.61 -1.51 -17.77
C LEU A 335 13.92 -2.76 -16.96
N SER A 336 15.20 -2.93 -16.61
CA SER A 336 15.63 -3.94 -15.66
C SER A 336 16.79 -3.46 -14.80
N LEU A 337 16.86 -3.99 -13.59
CA LEU A 337 17.92 -3.80 -12.61
C LEU A 337 17.97 -5.03 -11.70
N GLU A 338 19.09 -5.30 -11.08
CA GLU A 338 19.23 -6.48 -10.24
C GLU A 338 18.39 -6.37 -8.96
N ARG A 339 18.51 -5.24 -8.26
CA ARG A 339 17.73 -4.94 -7.05
C ARG A 339 17.26 -3.50 -7.04
N PHE A 340 16.14 -3.23 -6.40
CA PHE A 340 15.60 -1.88 -6.26
C PHE A 340 16.63 -0.93 -5.61
N GLY A 341 16.92 0.17 -6.31
CA GLY A 341 17.91 1.17 -5.91
C GLY A 341 19.32 0.94 -6.48
N GLU A 342 19.54 -0.15 -7.22
CA GLU A 342 20.77 -0.40 -7.97
C GLU A 342 20.72 0.22 -9.38
N PRO A 343 21.86 0.36 -10.06
CA PRO A 343 21.90 0.81 -11.45
C PRO A 343 21.10 -0.09 -12.38
N LEU A 344 20.61 0.49 -13.48
CA LEU A 344 20.00 -0.28 -14.55
C LEU A 344 21.05 -1.20 -15.20
N HIS A 345 20.63 -2.39 -15.66
CA HIS A 345 21.50 -3.26 -16.47
C HIS A 345 21.97 -2.55 -17.75
N ASP A 346 23.10 -2.95 -18.27
CA ASP A 346 23.76 -2.40 -19.47
C ASP A 346 23.16 -2.94 -20.79
N PHE A 347 22.19 -3.84 -20.72
CA PHE A 347 21.48 -4.43 -21.85
C PHE A 347 20.01 -3.99 -21.92
N PRO A 348 19.40 -3.98 -23.11
CA PRO A 348 17.96 -3.72 -23.25
C PRO A 348 17.14 -4.86 -22.65
N ALA A 349 16.16 -4.51 -21.83
CA ALA A 349 15.32 -5.49 -21.18
C ALA A 349 13.99 -4.87 -20.71
N PHE A 350 13.03 -5.73 -20.42
CA PHE A 350 11.85 -5.38 -19.62
C PHE A 350 11.74 -6.31 -18.41
N THR A 351 11.04 -5.84 -17.39
CA THR A 351 10.71 -6.61 -16.21
C THR A 351 9.21 -6.85 -16.16
N ALA A 352 8.79 -8.11 -16.06
CA ALA A 352 7.43 -8.51 -15.77
C ALA A 352 7.39 -9.02 -14.32
N SER A 353 7.12 -8.13 -13.37
CA SER A 353 6.92 -8.53 -11.97
C SER A 353 5.49 -9.02 -11.79
N VAL A 354 5.31 -10.11 -11.03
CA VAL A 354 3.99 -10.68 -10.74
C VAL A 354 3.86 -10.99 -9.27
N CYS A 355 2.72 -10.70 -8.65
CA CYS A 355 2.46 -11.02 -7.26
C CYS A 355 1.14 -11.76 -7.05
N ASN A 356 1.10 -12.63 -6.03
CA ASN A 356 -0.13 -13.21 -5.51
C ASN A 356 -0.91 -12.13 -4.74
N LEU A 357 -2.17 -11.89 -5.15
CA LEU A 357 -3.04 -10.88 -4.55
C LEU A 357 -3.70 -11.32 -3.23
N ARG A 358 -3.75 -12.60 -2.97
CA ARG A 358 -4.39 -13.18 -1.78
C ARG A 358 -3.47 -14.19 -1.11
N PRO A 359 -2.35 -13.74 -0.51
CA PRO A 359 -1.44 -14.63 0.18
C PRO A 359 -2.10 -15.28 1.40
N HIS A 360 -1.81 -16.55 1.63
CA HIS A 360 -2.19 -17.28 2.85
C HIS A 360 -1.14 -17.12 3.95
N SER A 361 0.11 -16.89 3.60
CA SER A 361 1.18 -16.61 4.57
C SER A 361 0.84 -15.43 5.47
N ARG A 362 1.13 -15.56 6.75
CA ARG A 362 0.89 -14.53 7.76
C ARG A 362 2.18 -14.26 8.53
N GLY A 363 2.41 -12.99 8.78
CA GLY A 363 3.56 -12.49 9.50
C GLY A 363 3.20 -11.70 10.75
N SER A 364 4.21 -11.02 11.31
CA SER A 364 4.06 -10.21 12.51
C SER A 364 4.92 -8.95 12.49
N VAL A 365 4.50 -7.98 13.32
CA VAL A 365 5.25 -6.78 13.67
C VAL A 365 5.32 -6.69 15.19
N GLU A 366 6.52 -6.76 15.74
CA GLU A 366 6.77 -6.71 17.17
C GLU A 366 7.80 -5.64 17.51
N ILE A 367 7.59 -4.89 18.58
CA ILE A 367 8.65 -3.99 19.06
C ILE A 367 9.84 -4.81 19.59
N ALA A 368 11.05 -4.34 19.29
CA ALA A 368 12.28 -4.92 19.82
C ALA A 368 12.69 -4.28 21.16
N SER A 369 12.15 -3.09 21.47
CA SER A 369 12.49 -2.30 22.65
C SER A 369 11.36 -1.35 23.02
N VAL A 370 11.35 -0.88 24.25
CA VAL A 370 10.52 0.22 24.74
C VAL A 370 10.92 1.56 24.11
N ASP A 371 12.18 1.68 23.67
CA ASP A 371 12.69 2.86 23.00
C ASP A 371 12.12 2.97 21.58
N ALA A 372 11.41 4.07 21.31
CA ALA A 372 10.78 4.31 20.00
C ALA A 372 11.78 4.48 18.86
N SER A 373 13.03 4.83 19.15
CA SER A 373 14.10 4.96 18.14
C SER A 373 14.59 3.61 17.60
N VAL A 374 14.30 2.51 18.31
CA VAL A 374 14.64 1.15 17.87
C VAL A 374 13.55 0.65 16.92
N ALA A 375 13.96 0.24 15.72
CA ALA A 375 13.05 -0.29 14.72
C ALA A 375 12.34 -1.57 15.22
N PRO A 376 11.07 -1.77 14.87
CA PRO A 376 10.37 -3.02 15.18
C PRO A 376 10.91 -4.18 14.34
N LEU A 377 10.74 -5.39 14.86
CA LEU A 377 10.99 -6.66 14.16
C LEU A 377 9.82 -6.89 13.19
N ILE A 378 10.12 -6.91 11.91
CA ILE A 378 9.13 -7.09 10.85
C ILE A 378 9.38 -8.47 10.23
N ARG A 379 8.44 -9.39 10.41
CA ARG A 379 8.52 -10.76 9.91
C ARG A 379 7.36 -11.05 8.99
N PRO A 380 7.50 -10.85 7.67
CA PRO A 380 6.41 -11.11 6.73
C PRO A 380 6.05 -12.58 6.60
N ASN A 381 7.02 -13.49 6.81
CA ASN A 381 6.85 -14.94 6.72
C ASN A 381 6.35 -15.37 5.33
N TYR A 382 6.94 -14.80 4.27
CA TYR A 382 6.58 -15.08 2.89
C TYR A 382 6.74 -16.56 2.53
N LEU A 383 5.87 -17.03 1.62
CA LEU A 383 5.91 -18.41 1.07
C LEU A 383 5.92 -19.51 2.15
N SER A 384 5.37 -19.22 3.33
CA SER A 384 5.26 -20.19 4.42
C SER A 384 4.07 -21.14 4.27
N ASP A 385 3.15 -20.85 3.34
CA ASP A 385 1.98 -21.65 3.03
C ASP A 385 2.14 -22.31 1.65
N GLU A 386 1.77 -23.58 1.52
CA GLU A 386 1.87 -24.33 0.27
C GLU A 386 1.04 -23.73 -0.86
N HIS A 387 -0.08 -23.07 -0.54
CA HIS A 387 -0.87 -22.35 -1.54
C HIS A 387 -0.04 -21.25 -2.19
N ASP A 388 0.69 -20.46 -1.40
CA ASP A 388 1.50 -19.35 -1.91
C ASP A 388 2.66 -19.85 -2.78
N LEU A 389 3.26 -20.99 -2.42
CA LEU A 389 4.31 -21.64 -3.23
C LEU A 389 3.76 -22.10 -4.59
N ARG A 390 2.57 -22.73 -4.62
CA ARG A 390 1.91 -23.15 -5.88
C ARG A 390 1.56 -21.95 -6.76
N VAL A 391 0.93 -20.92 -6.18
CA VAL A 391 0.58 -19.69 -6.92
C VAL A 391 1.83 -19.00 -7.47
N ALA A 392 2.95 -19.01 -6.74
CA ALA A 392 4.21 -18.47 -7.20
C ALA A 392 4.79 -19.23 -8.41
N ALA A 393 4.77 -20.57 -8.37
CA ALA A 393 5.19 -21.40 -9.50
C ALA A 393 4.29 -21.18 -10.74
N ASP A 394 2.97 -21.14 -10.55
CA ASP A 394 2.01 -20.88 -11.63
C ASP A 394 2.15 -19.47 -12.22
N ALA A 395 2.46 -18.47 -11.39
CA ALA A 395 2.76 -17.11 -11.83
C ALA A 395 3.98 -17.06 -12.77
N ILE A 396 5.06 -17.80 -12.45
CA ILE A 396 6.23 -17.93 -13.34
C ILE A 396 5.84 -18.61 -14.65
N ARG A 397 5.09 -19.70 -14.60
CA ARG A 397 4.61 -20.42 -15.81
C ARG A 397 3.74 -19.53 -16.69
N LEU A 398 2.80 -18.82 -16.10
CA LEU A 398 1.93 -17.89 -16.84
C LEU A 398 2.77 -16.77 -17.49
N THR A 399 3.73 -16.19 -16.79
CA THR A 399 4.62 -15.17 -17.35
C THR A 399 5.40 -15.70 -18.55
N ARG A 400 5.94 -16.92 -18.48
CA ARG A 400 6.63 -17.57 -19.60
C ARG A 400 5.71 -17.79 -20.81
N ARG A 401 4.44 -18.18 -20.57
CA ARG A 401 3.44 -18.31 -21.67
C ARG A 401 3.17 -16.98 -22.34
N ILE A 402 2.97 -15.91 -21.57
CA ILE A 402 2.76 -14.55 -22.12
C ILE A 402 3.97 -14.13 -22.95
N VAL A 403 5.18 -14.33 -22.45
CA VAL A 403 6.41 -13.90 -23.14
C VAL A 403 6.69 -14.73 -24.40
N ALA A 404 6.25 -15.97 -24.46
CA ALA A 404 6.36 -16.83 -25.64
C ALA A 404 5.33 -16.52 -26.73
N ALA A 405 4.35 -15.64 -26.48
CA ALA A 405 3.30 -15.33 -27.44
C ALA A 405 3.83 -14.57 -28.68
N PRO A 406 3.20 -14.73 -29.86
CA PRO A 406 3.67 -14.15 -31.13
C PRO A 406 3.91 -12.64 -31.10
N ALA A 407 3.13 -11.87 -30.35
CA ALA A 407 3.29 -10.42 -30.26
C ALA A 407 4.66 -9.97 -29.72
N LEU A 408 5.35 -10.81 -28.96
CA LEU A 408 6.70 -10.53 -28.43
C LEU A 408 7.81 -11.19 -29.26
N ALA A 409 7.51 -12.10 -30.19
CA ALA A 409 8.52 -12.88 -30.91
C ALA A 409 9.52 -12.01 -31.71
N GLY A 410 9.07 -10.88 -32.26
CA GLY A 410 9.93 -9.94 -33.00
C GLY A 410 11.03 -9.30 -32.16
N TYR A 411 10.87 -9.24 -30.86
CA TYR A 411 11.83 -8.67 -29.90
C TYR A 411 12.77 -9.73 -29.31
N ARG A 412 12.65 -11.00 -29.70
CA ARG A 412 13.50 -12.12 -29.27
C ARG A 412 13.74 -12.17 -27.77
N PRO A 413 12.67 -12.23 -26.95
CA PRO A 413 12.83 -12.20 -25.51
C PRO A 413 13.61 -13.42 -25.01
N GLN A 414 14.61 -13.18 -24.18
CA GLN A 414 15.43 -14.21 -23.52
C GLN A 414 15.30 -14.04 -22.01
N GLU A 415 14.84 -15.10 -21.34
CA GLU A 415 14.71 -15.06 -19.89
C GLU A 415 16.10 -14.93 -19.24
N TYR A 416 16.30 -13.83 -18.50
CA TYR A 416 17.50 -13.56 -17.75
C TYR A 416 17.34 -13.98 -16.28
N LYS A 417 16.13 -13.75 -15.72
CA LYS A 417 15.83 -14.03 -14.32
C LYS A 417 14.39 -14.57 -14.20
N PRO A 418 14.15 -15.71 -13.51
CA PRO A 418 15.12 -16.53 -12.78
C PRO A 418 16.12 -17.27 -13.68
N GLY A 419 15.79 -17.54 -14.93
CA GLY A 419 16.57 -18.29 -15.90
C GLY A 419 15.85 -19.57 -16.36
N PRO A 420 16.17 -20.07 -17.57
CA PRO A 420 15.44 -21.17 -18.22
C PRO A 420 15.67 -22.54 -17.56
N ASP A 421 16.64 -22.66 -16.65
CA ASP A 421 16.99 -23.90 -15.97
C ASP A 421 16.01 -24.29 -14.87
N TYR A 422 15.26 -23.34 -14.32
CA TYR A 422 14.20 -23.60 -13.34
C TYR A 422 12.97 -24.14 -14.04
N ARG A 423 12.72 -25.46 -13.95
CA ARG A 423 11.67 -26.13 -14.74
C ARG A 423 10.69 -26.93 -13.90
N SER A 424 11.16 -27.69 -12.91
CA SER A 424 10.29 -28.48 -12.04
C SER A 424 9.46 -27.58 -11.12
N GLU A 425 8.46 -28.14 -10.46
CA GLU A 425 7.67 -27.44 -9.44
C GLU A 425 8.57 -26.91 -8.33
N GLU A 426 9.46 -27.76 -7.83
CA GLU A 426 10.39 -27.43 -6.74
C GLU A 426 11.40 -26.35 -7.18
N ASP A 427 11.86 -26.40 -8.45
CA ASP A 427 12.73 -25.36 -9.00
C ASP A 427 12.02 -24.01 -9.03
N LEU A 428 10.77 -23.97 -9.51
CA LEU A 428 10.01 -22.72 -9.60
C LEU A 428 9.69 -22.14 -8.21
N GLN A 429 9.38 -22.99 -7.23
CA GLN A 429 9.18 -22.58 -5.85
C GLN A 429 10.48 -22.02 -5.23
N ARG A 430 11.62 -22.69 -5.49
CA ARG A 430 12.96 -22.20 -5.09
C ARG A 430 13.25 -20.84 -5.74
N ALA A 431 13.05 -20.72 -7.05
CA ALA A 431 13.22 -19.47 -7.77
C ALA A 431 12.36 -18.34 -7.20
N ALA A 432 11.11 -18.63 -6.81
CA ALA A 432 10.24 -17.65 -6.17
C ALA A 432 10.87 -17.07 -4.89
N GLY A 433 11.48 -17.92 -4.05
CA GLY A 433 12.24 -17.48 -2.87
C GLY A 433 13.46 -16.66 -3.21
N GLU A 434 14.17 -16.95 -4.33
CA GLU A 434 15.37 -16.23 -4.75
C GLU A 434 15.07 -14.85 -5.35
N ILE A 435 14.05 -14.75 -6.22
CA ILE A 435 13.71 -13.51 -6.95
C ILE A 435 12.60 -12.69 -6.29
N GLY A 436 11.97 -13.26 -5.26
CA GLY A 436 10.87 -12.61 -4.53
C GLY A 436 11.33 -11.37 -3.79
N THR A 437 10.50 -10.32 -3.82
CA THR A 437 10.69 -9.09 -3.04
C THR A 437 9.33 -8.48 -2.71
N THR A 438 9.26 -7.68 -1.65
CA THR A 438 8.02 -6.94 -1.33
C THR A 438 7.66 -5.96 -2.44
N ILE A 439 6.34 -5.72 -2.64
CA ILE A 439 5.85 -4.58 -3.42
C ILE A 439 5.32 -3.46 -2.50
N PHE A 440 5.67 -3.55 -1.21
CA PHE A 440 5.46 -2.49 -0.21
C PHE A 440 4.00 -2.25 0.20
N HIS A 441 3.21 -3.31 0.31
CA HIS A 441 1.78 -3.26 0.66
C HIS A 441 1.44 -3.88 2.04
N PRO A 442 2.22 -3.67 3.13
CA PRO A 442 1.91 -4.28 4.42
C PRO A 442 0.57 -3.80 4.97
N VAL A 443 -0.24 -4.76 5.45
CA VAL A 443 -1.56 -4.53 6.04
C VAL A 443 -1.83 -5.52 7.19
N GLY A 444 -2.92 -5.34 7.91
CA GLY A 444 -3.55 -6.37 8.72
C GLY A 444 -3.11 -6.44 10.19
N THR A 445 -2.12 -5.69 10.61
CA THR A 445 -1.48 -5.78 11.93
C THR A 445 -2.27 -5.18 13.11
N CYS A 446 -3.43 -4.60 12.84
CA CYS A 446 -4.44 -4.18 13.82
C CYS A 446 -5.83 -4.50 13.25
N ALA A 447 -6.03 -5.74 12.78
CA ALA A 447 -7.18 -6.15 11.98
C ALA A 447 -8.51 -5.83 12.64
N MET A 448 -9.48 -5.37 11.84
CA MET A 448 -10.85 -5.19 12.31
C MET A 448 -11.59 -6.54 12.34
N GLY A 449 -12.50 -6.67 13.30
CA GLY A 449 -13.30 -7.86 13.49
C GLY A 449 -13.96 -7.92 14.86
N GLN A 450 -14.50 -9.10 15.19
CA GLN A 450 -15.21 -9.35 16.46
C GLN A 450 -14.54 -10.44 17.32
N GLY A 451 -13.61 -11.22 16.76
CA GLY A 451 -12.92 -12.31 17.46
C GLY A 451 -11.83 -11.81 18.41
N ARG A 452 -11.26 -12.75 19.17
CA ARG A 452 -10.18 -12.48 20.14
C ARG A 452 -8.95 -11.81 19.53
N GLU A 453 -8.66 -12.14 18.26
CA GLU A 453 -7.53 -11.59 17.50
C GLU A 453 -7.87 -10.25 16.81
N ALA A 454 -9.11 -9.78 16.91
CA ALA A 454 -9.48 -8.47 16.36
C ALA A 454 -8.96 -7.34 17.26
N VAL A 455 -8.35 -6.33 16.64
CA VAL A 455 -7.81 -5.17 17.37
C VAL A 455 -8.82 -4.01 17.39
N VAL A 456 -9.56 -3.83 16.30
CA VAL A 456 -10.58 -2.78 16.22
C VAL A 456 -11.94 -3.35 15.81
N ASP A 457 -13.01 -2.68 16.22
CA ASP A 457 -14.36 -2.98 15.76
C ASP A 457 -14.64 -2.45 14.33
N ALA A 458 -15.82 -2.73 13.77
CA ALA A 458 -16.24 -2.24 12.46
C ALA A 458 -16.33 -0.70 12.36
N ARG A 459 -16.29 0.02 13.49
CA ARG A 459 -16.18 1.48 13.55
C ARG A 459 -14.76 1.96 13.84
N LEU A 460 -13.77 1.06 13.72
CA LEU A 460 -12.33 1.32 13.87
C LEU A 460 -11.91 1.73 15.30
N ARG A 461 -12.75 1.49 16.31
CA ARG A 461 -12.43 1.73 17.71
C ARG A 461 -11.64 0.55 18.26
N VAL A 462 -10.58 0.82 18.99
CA VAL A 462 -9.78 -0.23 19.65
C VAL A 462 -10.64 -0.94 20.69
N HIS A 463 -10.71 -2.26 20.61
CA HIS A 463 -11.49 -3.06 21.55
C HIS A 463 -11.04 -2.80 22.98
N GLY A 464 -12.00 -2.56 23.88
CA GLY A 464 -11.77 -2.36 25.32
C GLY A 464 -11.12 -1.04 25.73
N ILE A 465 -10.82 -0.13 24.79
CA ILE A 465 -10.20 1.17 25.09
C ILE A 465 -11.04 2.31 24.54
N ALA A 466 -11.57 3.13 25.43
CA ALA A 466 -12.33 4.30 25.01
C ALA A 466 -11.43 5.40 24.42
N GLY A 467 -11.96 6.17 23.46
CA GLY A 467 -11.26 7.33 22.90
C GLY A 467 -10.02 7.01 22.05
N LEU A 468 -9.94 5.79 21.51
CA LEU A 468 -8.84 5.35 20.66
C LEU A 468 -9.36 4.66 19.38
N ARG A 469 -8.85 5.07 18.24
CA ARG A 469 -9.08 4.42 16.94
C ARG A 469 -7.79 4.16 16.19
N VAL A 470 -7.83 3.16 15.31
CA VAL A 470 -6.79 2.94 14.29
C VAL A 470 -7.41 3.14 12.92
N VAL A 471 -6.80 3.98 12.09
CA VAL A 471 -7.34 4.41 10.79
C VAL A 471 -6.22 4.41 9.75
N ASP A 472 -5.76 3.24 9.38
CA ASP A 472 -4.73 3.02 8.36
C ASP A 472 -4.78 1.59 7.79
N ALA A 473 -3.77 1.19 7.03
CA ALA A 473 -3.70 -0.12 6.40
C ALA A 473 -3.71 -1.29 7.41
N SER A 474 -3.33 -1.06 8.66
CA SER A 474 -3.28 -2.13 9.68
C SER A 474 -4.64 -2.73 9.99
N ILE A 475 -5.74 -1.99 9.75
CA ILE A 475 -7.10 -2.46 10.08
C ILE A 475 -7.66 -3.50 9.10
N MET A 476 -7.07 -3.66 7.93
CA MET A 476 -7.56 -4.58 6.90
C MET A 476 -7.53 -6.03 7.42
N PRO A 477 -8.67 -6.75 7.50
CA PRO A 477 -8.68 -8.15 7.92
C PRO A 477 -7.97 -9.05 6.91
N SER A 478 -8.14 -8.71 5.62
CA SER A 478 -7.43 -9.30 4.48
C SER A 478 -6.97 -8.20 3.54
N ILE A 479 -5.82 -8.43 2.88
CA ILE A 479 -5.27 -7.51 1.91
C ILE A 479 -6.18 -7.37 0.69
N THR A 480 -6.31 -6.16 0.14
CA THR A 480 -7.09 -5.90 -1.07
C THR A 480 -6.33 -6.34 -2.33
N SER A 481 -7.06 -6.76 -3.36
CA SER A 481 -6.51 -7.26 -4.63
C SER A 481 -5.94 -6.13 -5.51
N GLY A 482 -4.85 -5.50 -5.05
CA GLY A 482 -4.16 -4.41 -5.74
C GLY A 482 -3.34 -3.52 -4.81
N ASN A 483 -2.90 -2.37 -5.32
CA ASN A 483 -2.13 -1.40 -4.55
C ASN A 483 -2.99 -0.79 -3.43
N THR A 484 -2.46 -0.66 -2.24
CA THR A 484 -3.22 -0.38 -1.01
C THR A 484 -3.45 1.10 -0.69
N CYS A 485 -2.87 2.05 -1.45
CA CYS A 485 -2.97 3.48 -1.12
C CYS A 485 -4.41 4.01 -1.18
N SER A 486 -5.14 3.72 -2.25
CA SER A 486 -6.52 4.21 -2.40
C SER A 486 -7.50 3.52 -1.43
N PRO A 487 -7.41 2.21 -1.14
CA PRO A 487 -8.12 1.59 -0.03
C PRO A 487 -7.90 2.28 1.32
N VAL A 488 -6.66 2.68 1.64
CA VAL A 488 -6.37 3.42 2.90
C VAL A 488 -7.04 4.79 2.92
N LEU A 489 -7.08 5.50 1.81
CA LEU A 489 -7.80 6.78 1.74
C LEU A 489 -9.32 6.59 1.90
N MET A 490 -9.89 5.54 1.32
CA MET A 490 -11.29 5.17 1.54
C MET A 490 -11.57 4.84 3.01
N ILE A 491 -10.67 4.11 3.68
CA ILE A 491 -10.75 3.84 5.12
C ILE A 491 -10.76 5.15 5.91
N ALA A 492 -9.92 6.12 5.55
CA ALA A 492 -9.87 7.43 6.19
C ALA A 492 -11.16 8.25 5.97
N GLU A 493 -11.73 8.25 4.77
CA GLU A 493 -13.04 8.86 4.47
C GLU A 493 -14.16 8.24 5.33
N LYS A 494 -14.19 6.92 5.41
CA LYS A 494 -15.15 6.20 6.23
C LYS A 494 -15.00 6.51 7.71
N ALA A 495 -13.77 6.54 8.21
CA ALA A 495 -13.46 6.91 9.59
C ALA A 495 -13.91 8.34 9.91
N ALA A 496 -13.66 9.30 9.03
CA ALA A 496 -14.08 10.69 9.21
C ALA A 496 -15.61 10.82 9.30
N GLN A 497 -16.34 10.04 8.50
CA GLN A 497 -17.81 9.95 8.59
C GLN A 497 -18.23 9.38 9.96
N MET A 498 -17.67 8.24 10.37
CA MET A 498 -17.97 7.59 11.65
C MET A 498 -17.67 8.49 12.86
N ILE A 499 -16.53 9.20 12.85
CA ILE A 499 -16.13 10.14 13.92
C ILE A 499 -17.13 11.31 13.99
N THR A 500 -17.61 11.78 12.85
CA THR A 500 -18.58 12.87 12.78
C THR A 500 -19.94 12.43 13.32
N GLU A 501 -20.39 11.23 12.97
CA GLU A 501 -21.61 10.61 13.49
C GLU A 501 -21.55 10.41 15.00
N ASP A 502 -20.48 9.83 15.52
CA ASP A 502 -20.27 9.59 16.96
C ASP A 502 -20.13 10.88 17.78
N ALA A 503 -19.77 12.00 17.13
CA ALA A 503 -19.68 13.31 17.76
C ALA A 503 -21.03 14.06 17.85
N GLN A 504 -22.05 13.60 17.14
CA GLN A 504 -23.40 14.20 17.22
C GLN A 504 -24.07 13.78 18.54
N PRO A 505 -24.75 14.69 19.27
CA PRO A 505 -25.57 14.29 20.40
C PRO A 505 -26.62 13.27 19.93
N GLN A 506 -26.68 12.12 20.60
CA GLN A 506 -27.78 11.18 20.36
C GLN A 506 -29.10 11.96 20.54
N ARG A 507 -29.87 12.16 19.48
CA ARG A 507 -31.26 12.61 19.60
C ARG A 507 -31.97 11.53 20.41
N GLN A 508 -32.25 11.83 21.69
CA GLN A 508 -33.14 10.99 22.47
C GLN A 508 -34.41 10.78 21.65
N ALA A 509 -34.69 9.53 21.28
CA ALA A 509 -35.95 9.14 20.74
C ALA A 509 -36.99 9.53 21.79
N THR A 510 -37.75 10.59 21.54
CA THR A 510 -38.86 10.98 22.36
C THR A 510 -39.83 9.81 22.34
N ARG A 511 -39.89 9.06 23.46
CA ARG A 511 -40.97 8.09 23.66
C ARG A 511 -42.29 8.89 23.53
N VAL A 512 -42.98 8.70 22.45
CA VAL A 512 -44.36 9.09 22.33
C VAL A 512 -45.12 8.18 23.30
N THR A 513 -45.44 8.70 24.48
CA THR A 513 -46.41 8.08 25.36
C THR A 513 -47.76 8.27 24.70
N GLU A 514 -48.36 7.20 24.19
CA GLU A 514 -49.76 7.19 23.81
C GLU A 514 -50.60 7.67 24.99
N PRO A 515 -51.55 8.61 24.79
CA PRO A 515 -52.49 8.98 25.83
C PRO A 515 -53.43 7.79 26.10
N ALA A 516 -53.53 7.39 27.35
CA ALA A 516 -54.50 6.42 27.82
C ALA A 516 -55.90 6.96 27.47
N LEU A 517 -56.63 6.23 26.62
CA LEU A 517 -58.06 6.43 26.41
C LEU A 517 -58.79 5.99 27.70
N SER A 518 -59.38 6.98 28.39
CA SER A 518 -60.38 6.80 29.45
C SER A 518 -61.78 6.64 28.86
#